data_de8d8616254ccdaab67cfe648b988f1a
#
_entry.id   de8d8616254ccdaab67cfe648b988f1a
#
_cell.length_a   1.000
_cell.length_b   1.000
_cell.length_c   1.000
_cell.angle_alpha   90.00
_cell.angle_beta   90.00
_cell.angle_gamma   90.00
#
_symmetry.space_group_name_H-M   'P 1'
#
loop_
_entity.id
_entity.type
_entity.pdbx_description
1 polymer ?
#
loop_
_entity_poly.entity_id
_entity_poly.type
_entity_poly.pdbx_seq_one_letter_code
_entity_poly.pdbx_strand_id
1 'polypeptide(L)'
;MSDVFILSGYENIKFRQVCQFDDKQLAILIRAALVEFGADRPGFAWQDPELDFMSQAFDVFGRIYYVAVVDEKVLGGGGIAPLIGVDGTCELQKMYFHPSARRQGLGMQLMLKLFEYCRIMGYKRIYLETFTKMVDAQKLYRGLGFFEIDAPLGCTGHGGCDLWFLKELDILQSDQPFDREYKALS
;
A
#
# COMPACT_ATOMS: atom_id res chain seq x y z
N MET A 1 -14.99 11.75 8.91
CA MET A 1 -15.33 12.58 7.75
C MET A 1 -14.59 12.02 6.55
N SER A 2 -15.29 11.62 5.49
CA SER A 2 -14.66 11.11 4.28
C SER A 2 -14.08 12.29 3.50
N ASP A 3 -12.75 12.34 3.38
CA ASP A 3 -12.06 13.35 2.58
C ASP A 3 -12.39 13.12 1.10
N VAL A 4 -13.21 13.99 0.53
CA VAL A 4 -13.53 14.00 -0.92
C VAL A 4 -12.55 14.94 -1.60
N PHE A 5 -11.73 14.41 -2.49
CA PHE A 5 -10.76 15.21 -3.26
C PHE A 5 -11.26 15.37 -4.70
N ILE A 6 -11.27 16.63 -5.18
CA ILE A 6 -11.56 16.95 -6.58
C ILE A 6 -10.23 17.00 -7.34
N LEU A 7 -10.02 16.04 -8.23
CA LEU A 7 -8.87 16.01 -9.13
C LEU A 7 -9.35 16.20 -10.56
N SER A 8 -8.53 16.84 -11.39
CA SER A 8 -8.85 17.07 -12.80
C SER A 8 -9.03 15.72 -13.53
N GLY A 9 -10.27 15.31 -13.75
CA GLY A 9 -10.65 14.09 -14.45
C GLY A 9 -11.50 13.10 -13.66
N TYR A 10 -11.52 13.17 -12.33
CA TYR A 10 -12.42 12.37 -11.48
C TYR A 10 -12.95 13.22 -10.34
N GLU A 11 -14.22 13.54 -10.36
CA GLU A 11 -14.90 14.13 -9.22
C GLU A 11 -15.18 13.01 -8.18
N ASN A 12 -14.97 13.29 -6.88
CA ASN A 12 -15.35 12.41 -5.77
C ASN A 12 -14.55 11.10 -5.61
N ILE A 13 -13.23 11.10 -5.82
CA ILE A 13 -12.41 9.95 -5.41
C ILE A 13 -12.43 9.81 -3.89
N LYS A 14 -12.70 8.58 -3.43
CA LYS A 14 -12.69 8.22 -2.01
C LYS A 14 -11.66 7.13 -1.76
N PHE A 15 -10.95 7.24 -0.63
CA PHE A 15 -10.17 6.13 -0.09
C PHE A 15 -10.97 5.43 1.00
N ARG A 16 -11.16 4.14 0.87
CA ARG A 16 -11.75 3.28 1.89
C ARG A 16 -11.01 1.96 2.00
N GLN A 17 -11.22 1.25 3.10
CA GLN A 17 -10.69 -0.11 3.23
C GLN A 17 -11.27 -1.01 2.12
N VAL A 18 -10.45 -1.94 1.66
CA VAL A 18 -10.84 -2.96 0.67
C VAL A 18 -11.99 -3.82 1.22
N CYS A 19 -12.91 -4.21 0.37
CA CYS A 19 -13.98 -5.15 0.68
C CYS A 19 -14.13 -6.20 -0.42
N GLN A 20 -14.91 -7.23 -0.17
CA GLN A 20 -15.06 -8.38 -1.09
C GLN A 20 -15.51 -7.97 -2.52
N PHE A 21 -16.29 -6.91 -2.64
CA PHE A 21 -16.73 -6.41 -3.96
C PHE A 21 -15.58 -5.84 -4.81
N ASP A 22 -14.45 -5.48 -4.18
CA ASP A 22 -13.29 -4.93 -4.86
C ASP A 22 -12.34 -6.01 -5.39
N ASP A 23 -12.34 -7.19 -4.78
CA ASP A 23 -11.33 -8.24 -5.00
C ASP A 23 -11.09 -8.49 -6.49
N LYS A 24 -12.15 -8.72 -7.26
CA LYS A 24 -12.05 -8.99 -8.69
C LYS A 24 -11.48 -7.81 -9.49
N GLN A 25 -11.95 -6.58 -9.21
CA GLN A 25 -11.48 -5.39 -9.90
C GLN A 25 -10.00 -5.12 -9.58
N LEU A 26 -9.65 -5.27 -8.30
CA LEU A 26 -8.31 -5.05 -7.80
C LEU A 26 -7.32 -6.07 -8.35
N ALA A 27 -7.68 -7.35 -8.39
CA ALA A 27 -6.86 -8.42 -8.98
C ALA A 27 -6.56 -8.15 -10.47
N ILE A 28 -7.57 -7.75 -11.24
CA ILE A 28 -7.40 -7.39 -12.67
C ILE A 28 -6.46 -6.19 -12.80
N LEU A 29 -6.66 -5.14 -12.00
CA LEU A 29 -5.84 -3.93 -12.03
C LEU A 29 -4.37 -4.22 -11.69
N ILE A 30 -4.12 -4.96 -10.61
CA ILE A 30 -2.76 -5.28 -10.17
C ILE A 30 -2.05 -6.13 -11.23
N ARG A 31 -2.71 -7.18 -11.74
CA ARG A 31 -2.12 -8.03 -12.80
C ARG A 31 -1.84 -7.23 -14.07
N ALA A 32 -2.74 -6.34 -14.49
CA ALA A 32 -2.50 -5.48 -15.64
C ALA A 32 -1.28 -4.55 -15.43
N ALA A 33 -1.14 -3.98 -14.23
CA ALA A 33 0.02 -3.17 -13.89
C ALA A 33 1.33 -4.00 -13.90
N LEU A 34 1.30 -5.22 -13.35
CA LEU A 34 2.48 -6.10 -13.37
C LEU A 34 2.91 -6.47 -14.79
N VAL A 35 1.95 -6.76 -15.70
CA VAL A 35 2.24 -6.98 -17.13
C VAL A 35 2.86 -5.74 -17.76
N GLU A 36 2.28 -4.55 -17.53
CA GLU A 36 2.79 -3.28 -18.07
C GLU A 36 4.27 -3.05 -17.74
N PHE A 37 4.69 -3.42 -16.53
CA PHE A 37 6.07 -3.27 -16.08
C PHE A 37 6.96 -4.49 -16.34
N GLY A 38 6.42 -5.58 -16.91
CA GLY A 38 7.16 -6.82 -17.20
C GLY A 38 7.46 -7.65 -15.94
N ALA A 39 6.58 -7.57 -14.95
CA ALA A 39 6.64 -8.29 -13.68
C ALA A 39 5.60 -9.44 -13.60
N ASP A 40 5.11 -9.93 -14.74
CA ASP A 40 4.17 -11.05 -14.91
C ASP A 40 4.89 -12.40 -14.92
N ARG A 41 5.84 -12.61 -14.01
CA ARG A 41 6.71 -13.79 -13.95
C ARG A 41 7.01 -14.18 -12.50
N PRO A 42 7.56 -15.37 -12.24
CA PRO A 42 7.98 -15.82 -10.91
C PRO A 42 8.90 -14.80 -10.22
N GLY A 43 8.74 -14.65 -8.90
CA GLY A 43 9.49 -13.69 -8.08
C GLY A 43 8.80 -12.33 -7.92
N PHE A 44 7.64 -12.14 -8.54
CA PHE A 44 6.78 -10.97 -8.36
C PHE A 44 5.39 -11.38 -7.88
N ALA A 45 4.61 -10.42 -7.42
CA ALA A 45 3.25 -10.62 -6.90
C ALA A 45 2.24 -11.20 -7.92
N TRP A 46 2.63 -11.41 -9.16
CA TRP A 46 1.76 -11.93 -10.23
C TRP A 46 1.07 -13.25 -9.86
N GLN A 47 1.80 -14.15 -9.19
CA GLN A 47 1.32 -15.48 -8.81
C GLN A 47 0.81 -15.56 -7.37
N ASP A 48 0.77 -14.43 -6.64
CA ASP A 48 0.28 -14.42 -5.27
C ASP A 48 -1.20 -14.83 -5.24
N PRO A 49 -1.55 -15.94 -4.57
CA PRO A 49 -2.95 -16.39 -4.51
C PRO A 49 -3.86 -15.33 -3.88
N GLU A 50 -3.33 -14.55 -2.94
CA GLU A 50 -4.07 -13.52 -2.22
C GLU A 50 -4.59 -12.37 -3.12
N LEU A 51 -4.08 -12.21 -4.35
CA LEU A 51 -4.59 -11.21 -5.29
C LEU A 51 -6.09 -11.38 -5.59
N ASP A 52 -6.60 -12.59 -5.51
CA ASP A 52 -8.02 -12.88 -5.75
C ASP A 52 -8.88 -12.74 -4.49
N PHE A 53 -8.25 -12.51 -3.31
CA PHE A 53 -8.88 -12.46 -1.99
C PHE A 53 -8.29 -11.36 -1.12
N MET A 54 -8.00 -10.19 -1.72
CA MET A 54 -7.34 -9.07 -1.04
C MET A 54 -8.09 -8.61 0.21
N SER A 55 -9.43 -8.61 0.16
CA SER A 55 -10.27 -8.27 1.30
C SER A 55 -10.00 -9.18 2.50
N GLN A 56 -9.86 -10.49 2.28
CA GLN A 56 -9.56 -11.45 3.34
C GLN A 56 -8.10 -11.39 3.78
N ALA A 57 -7.17 -11.23 2.84
CA ALA A 57 -5.73 -11.18 3.11
C ALA A 57 -5.36 -9.99 4.02
N PHE A 58 -6.13 -8.90 3.95
CA PHE A 58 -5.92 -7.70 4.75
C PHE A 58 -6.93 -7.52 5.89
N ASP A 59 -7.87 -8.44 6.10
CA ASP A 59 -8.76 -8.49 7.27
C ASP A 59 -8.09 -9.23 8.44
N VAL A 60 -6.88 -8.84 8.77
CA VAL A 60 -6.04 -9.41 9.83
C VAL A 60 -5.42 -8.29 10.63
N PHE A 61 -5.35 -8.44 11.95
CA PHE A 61 -4.72 -7.45 12.83
C PHE A 61 -3.30 -7.11 12.37
N GLY A 62 -2.98 -5.83 12.33
CA GLY A 62 -1.69 -5.32 11.84
C GLY A 62 -1.63 -5.13 10.31
N ARG A 63 -2.68 -5.49 9.58
CA ARG A 63 -2.77 -5.29 8.12
C ARG A 63 -3.87 -4.31 7.77
N ILE A 64 -3.68 -3.58 6.71
CA ILE A 64 -4.73 -2.77 6.07
C ILE A 64 -4.45 -2.63 4.58
N TYR A 65 -5.49 -2.58 3.79
CA TYR A 65 -5.40 -2.21 2.37
C TYR A 65 -6.47 -1.18 2.05
N TYR A 66 -6.06 -0.04 1.49
CA TYR A 66 -6.99 0.98 1.02
C TYR A 66 -7.11 0.94 -0.49
N VAL A 67 -8.34 1.08 -0.97
CA VAL A 67 -8.66 1.28 -2.40
C VAL A 67 -9.08 2.73 -2.63
N ALA A 68 -8.64 3.29 -3.76
CA ALA A 68 -9.16 4.54 -4.31
C ALA A 68 -10.32 4.19 -5.25
N VAL A 69 -11.51 4.71 -4.98
CA VAL A 69 -12.71 4.41 -5.74
C VAL A 69 -13.44 5.67 -6.20
N VAL A 70 -14.07 5.59 -7.36
CA VAL A 70 -15.04 6.56 -7.87
C VAL A 70 -16.22 5.79 -8.45
N ASP A 71 -17.44 6.11 -8.05
CA ASP A 71 -18.67 5.45 -8.53
C ASP A 71 -18.53 3.91 -8.56
N GLU A 72 -18.08 3.33 -7.42
CA GLU A 72 -17.84 1.88 -7.22
C GLU A 72 -16.74 1.28 -8.14
N LYS A 73 -16.05 2.08 -8.94
CA LYS A 73 -14.92 1.66 -9.77
C LYS A 73 -13.62 1.79 -8.99
N VAL A 74 -12.85 0.71 -8.89
CA VAL A 74 -11.52 0.70 -8.28
C VAL A 74 -10.51 1.34 -9.24
N LEU A 75 -9.86 2.41 -8.80
CA LEU A 75 -8.82 3.12 -9.53
C LEU A 75 -7.41 2.71 -9.13
N GLY A 76 -7.26 2.01 -8.02
CA GLY A 76 -6.00 1.56 -7.47
C GLY A 76 -6.06 1.38 -5.98
N GLY A 77 -4.93 1.08 -5.37
CA GLY A 77 -4.81 0.91 -3.93
C GLY A 77 -3.40 0.56 -3.51
N GLY A 78 -3.25 0.28 -2.23
CA GLY A 78 -2.02 -0.18 -1.60
C GLY A 78 -2.27 -0.50 -0.14
N GLY A 79 -1.46 -1.36 0.43
CA GLY A 79 -1.64 -1.84 1.79
C GLY A 79 -0.35 -1.95 2.59
N ILE A 80 -0.53 -2.17 3.88
CA ILE A 80 0.53 -2.41 4.86
C ILE A 80 0.30 -3.77 5.50
N ALA A 81 1.36 -4.53 5.66
CA ALA A 81 1.40 -5.76 6.44
C ALA A 81 2.66 -5.82 7.31
N PRO A 82 2.69 -6.60 8.41
CA PRO A 82 3.94 -6.83 9.16
C PRO A 82 5.02 -7.40 8.25
N LEU A 83 6.25 -6.88 8.31
CA LEU A 83 7.38 -7.49 7.62
C LEU A 83 7.87 -8.71 8.40
N ILE A 84 7.75 -9.90 7.80
CA ILE A 84 8.11 -11.15 8.44
C ILE A 84 9.63 -11.17 8.74
N GLY A 85 9.97 -11.45 9.99
CA GLY A 85 11.36 -11.55 10.45
C GLY A 85 12.00 -10.22 10.85
N VAL A 86 11.25 -9.09 10.86
CA VAL A 86 11.78 -7.78 11.26
C VAL A 86 10.82 -7.05 12.19
N ASP A 87 11.09 -7.08 13.47
CA ASP A 87 10.23 -6.48 14.49
C ASP A 87 10.03 -4.97 14.31
N GLY A 88 8.81 -4.51 14.59
CA GLY A 88 8.44 -3.09 14.52
C GLY A 88 8.46 -2.51 13.09
N THR A 89 8.62 -3.35 12.08
CA THR A 89 8.66 -2.94 10.67
C THR A 89 7.46 -3.50 9.93
N CYS A 90 6.80 -2.67 9.13
CA CYS A 90 5.78 -3.12 8.18
C CYS A 90 6.28 -2.98 6.74
N GLU A 91 5.64 -3.70 5.84
CA GLU A 91 5.89 -3.66 4.41
C GLU A 91 4.74 -2.96 3.68
N LEU A 92 5.07 -2.01 2.80
CA LEU A 92 4.13 -1.49 1.81
C LEU A 92 3.96 -2.52 0.70
N GLN A 93 2.73 -2.98 0.52
CA GLN A 93 2.42 -4.06 -0.42
C GLN A 93 1.46 -3.61 -1.50
N LYS A 94 1.68 -4.12 -2.72
CA LYS A 94 0.73 -4.10 -3.85
C LYS A 94 0.15 -2.71 -4.16
N MET A 95 1.01 -1.68 -4.14
CA MET A 95 0.61 -0.30 -4.43
C MET A 95 0.60 -0.05 -5.94
N TYR A 96 -0.57 -0.15 -6.55
CA TYR A 96 -0.78 0.05 -7.98
C TYR A 96 -1.99 0.93 -8.27
N PHE A 97 -1.90 1.72 -9.35
CA PHE A 97 -2.99 2.57 -9.83
C PHE A 97 -3.21 2.35 -11.33
N HIS A 98 -4.47 2.42 -11.74
CA HIS A 98 -4.85 2.44 -13.14
C HIS A 98 -4.13 3.59 -13.87
N PRO A 99 -3.66 3.43 -15.13
CA PRO A 99 -2.92 4.47 -15.85
C PRO A 99 -3.61 5.84 -15.84
N SER A 100 -4.94 5.87 -16.02
CA SER A 100 -5.72 7.12 -16.00
C SER A 100 -5.77 7.83 -14.65
N ALA A 101 -5.44 7.15 -13.56
CA ALA A 101 -5.44 7.69 -12.20
C ALA A 101 -4.04 8.07 -11.69
N ARG A 102 -3.00 7.79 -12.47
CA ARG A 102 -1.62 8.10 -12.09
C ARG A 102 -1.31 9.60 -12.25
N ARG A 103 -0.28 10.08 -11.56
CA ARG A 103 0.20 11.47 -11.58
C ARG A 103 -0.85 12.51 -11.18
N GLN A 104 -1.87 12.08 -10.44
CA GLN A 104 -2.92 12.94 -9.88
C GLN A 104 -2.83 13.08 -8.36
N GLY A 105 -1.68 12.75 -7.77
CA GLY A 105 -1.47 12.86 -6.33
C GLY A 105 -2.05 11.72 -5.49
N LEU A 106 -2.76 10.73 -6.09
CA LEU A 106 -3.41 9.65 -5.34
C LEU A 106 -2.41 8.78 -4.56
N GLY A 107 -1.24 8.52 -5.14
CA GLY A 107 -0.19 7.78 -4.43
C GLY A 107 0.28 8.48 -3.16
N MET A 108 0.44 9.81 -3.21
CA MET A 108 0.78 10.62 -2.04
C MET A 108 -0.31 10.55 -0.96
N GLN A 109 -1.56 10.74 -1.35
CA GLN A 109 -2.70 10.70 -0.42
C GLN A 109 -2.84 9.32 0.24
N LEU A 110 -2.71 8.25 -0.53
CA LEU A 110 -2.72 6.89 -0.01
C LEU A 110 -1.60 6.69 1.01
N MET A 111 -0.37 7.10 0.67
CA MET A 111 0.77 6.95 1.58
C MET A 111 0.57 7.72 2.90
N LEU A 112 -0.02 8.92 2.88
CA LEU A 112 -0.33 9.65 4.11
C LEU A 112 -1.31 8.89 5.00
N LYS A 113 -2.36 8.29 4.42
CA LYS A 113 -3.30 7.41 5.17
C LYS A 113 -2.61 6.17 5.74
N LEU A 114 -1.73 5.55 4.97
CA LEU A 114 -0.97 4.38 5.44
C LEU A 114 0.02 4.76 6.56
N PHE A 115 0.64 5.94 6.50
CA PHE A 115 1.49 6.43 7.60
C PHE A 115 0.71 6.63 8.90
N GLU A 116 -0.50 7.17 8.81
CA GLU A 116 -1.37 7.30 9.96
C GLU A 116 -1.69 5.93 10.59
N TYR A 117 -2.10 4.96 9.75
CA TYR A 117 -2.33 3.59 10.20
C TYR A 117 -1.09 2.97 10.86
N CYS A 118 0.08 3.13 10.25
CA CYS A 118 1.32 2.60 10.81
C CYS A 118 1.63 3.16 12.19
N ARG A 119 1.39 4.47 12.42
CA ARG A 119 1.58 5.10 13.74
C ARG A 119 0.59 4.54 14.76
N ILE A 120 -0.69 4.40 14.41
CA ILE A 120 -1.73 3.81 15.28
C ILE A 120 -1.35 2.39 15.68
N MET A 121 -0.81 1.60 14.75
CA MET A 121 -0.37 0.22 15.00
C MET A 121 0.98 0.10 15.72
N GLY A 122 1.69 1.22 15.93
CA GLY A 122 2.99 1.23 16.60
C GLY A 122 4.16 0.74 15.74
N TYR A 123 4.01 0.71 14.42
CA TYR A 123 5.13 0.45 13.53
C TYR A 123 6.15 1.58 13.59
N LYS A 124 7.42 1.22 13.67
CA LYS A 124 8.55 2.16 13.73
C LYS A 124 9.13 2.46 12.36
N ARG A 125 8.96 1.54 11.41
CA ARG A 125 9.54 1.62 10.07
C ARG A 125 8.58 1.08 9.03
N ILE A 126 8.69 1.63 7.81
CA ILE A 126 8.03 1.08 6.62
C ILE A 126 9.12 0.69 5.64
N TYR A 127 9.08 -0.55 5.22
CA TYR A 127 9.89 -1.14 4.18
C TYR A 127 9.08 -1.31 2.91
N LEU A 128 9.73 -1.26 1.75
CA LEU A 128 9.10 -1.63 0.48
C LEU A 128 10.13 -2.17 -0.50
N GLU A 129 9.66 -3.01 -1.39
CA GLU A 129 10.39 -3.51 -2.55
C GLU A 129 9.77 -2.94 -3.83
N THR A 130 10.64 -2.62 -4.78
CA THR A 130 10.24 -2.15 -6.10
C THR A 130 11.30 -2.55 -7.12
N PHE A 131 11.21 -2.08 -8.34
CA PHE A 131 12.21 -2.37 -9.35
C PHE A 131 12.46 -1.16 -10.25
N THR A 132 13.61 -1.16 -10.90
CA THR A 132 14.17 -0.04 -11.64
C THR A 132 13.21 0.60 -12.64
N LYS A 133 12.32 -0.20 -13.26
CA LYS A 133 11.34 0.31 -14.24
C LYS A 133 10.24 1.18 -13.64
N MET A 134 9.98 1.10 -12.33
CA MET A 134 8.94 1.86 -11.65
C MET A 134 9.41 3.25 -11.22
N VAL A 135 9.86 4.05 -12.18
CA VAL A 135 10.51 5.35 -11.93
C VAL A 135 9.61 6.34 -11.17
N ASP A 136 8.32 6.41 -11.51
CA ASP A 136 7.40 7.34 -10.84
C ASP A 136 7.14 6.94 -9.38
N ALA A 137 7.08 5.63 -9.09
CA ALA A 137 6.96 5.12 -7.73
C ALA A 137 8.22 5.46 -6.90
N GLN A 138 9.41 5.27 -7.45
CA GLN A 138 10.67 5.64 -6.79
C GLN A 138 10.74 7.14 -6.46
N LYS A 139 10.30 8.01 -7.39
CA LYS A 139 10.22 9.46 -7.13
C LYS A 139 9.28 9.77 -5.97
N LEU A 140 8.13 9.11 -5.92
CA LEU A 140 7.18 9.26 -4.83
C LEU A 140 7.80 8.84 -3.50
N TYR A 141 8.42 7.67 -3.45
CA TYR A 141 9.04 7.17 -2.21
C TYR A 141 10.16 8.08 -1.71
N ARG A 142 11.08 8.50 -2.57
CA ARG A 142 12.12 9.47 -2.19
C ARG A 142 11.53 10.80 -1.73
N GLY A 143 10.51 11.30 -2.42
CA GLY A 143 9.78 12.53 -2.02
C GLY A 143 9.06 12.42 -0.67
N LEU A 144 8.71 11.20 -0.24
CA LEU A 144 8.13 10.90 1.07
C LEU A 144 9.18 10.62 2.16
N GLY A 145 10.47 10.74 1.83
CA GLY A 145 11.57 10.54 2.78
C GLY A 145 11.96 9.08 2.99
N PHE A 146 11.62 8.19 2.06
CA PHE A 146 12.24 6.87 2.01
C PHE A 146 13.66 6.99 1.48
N PHE A 147 14.57 6.21 2.04
CA PHE A 147 15.93 6.06 1.55
C PHE A 147 16.16 4.63 1.03
N GLU A 148 16.97 4.53 0.02
CA GLU A 148 17.36 3.25 -0.59
C GLU A 148 18.34 2.51 0.31
N ILE A 149 18.22 1.18 0.39
CA ILE A 149 19.10 0.30 1.14
C ILE A 149 19.72 -0.74 0.20
N ASP A 150 20.90 -1.25 0.55
CA ASP A 150 21.73 -2.08 -0.32
C ASP A 150 21.25 -3.54 -0.46
N ALA A 151 20.35 -3.99 0.42
CA ALA A 151 19.90 -5.37 0.45
C ALA A 151 18.44 -5.48 0.96
N PRO A 152 17.70 -6.54 0.56
CA PRO A 152 16.36 -6.79 1.06
C PRO A 152 16.34 -7.06 2.57
N LEU A 153 15.22 -6.69 3.21
CA LEU A 153 14.96 -6.97 4.61
C LEU A 153 13.87 -8.04 4.77
N GLY A 154 14.02 -8.86 5.78
CA GLY A 154 13.00 -9.85 6.14
C GLY A 154 12.76 -10.90 5.07
N CYS A 155 11.51 -11.38 5.00
CA CYS A 155 11.09 -12.42 4.06
C CYS A 155 9.77 -12.01 3.40
N THR A 156 9.85 -11.42 2.20
CA THR A 156 8.68 -10.96 1.43
C THR A 156 8.15 -12.00 0.46
N GLY A 157 8.99 -12.98 0.09
CA GLY A 157 8.67 -13.97 -0.94
C GLY A 157 8.89 -13.48 -2.38
N HIS A 158 9.30 -12.23 -2.58
CA HIS A 158 9.44 -11.60 -3.90
C HIS A 158 10.91 -11.36 -4.27
N GLY A 159 11.56 -12.35 -4.89
CA GLY A 159 12.97 -12.25 -5.32
C GLY A 159 13.17 -11.52 -6.66
N GLY A 160 12.14 -10.96 -7.27
CA GLY A 160 12.23 -10.27 -8.56
C GLY A 160 12.48 -8.77 -8.47
N CYS A 161 12.34 -8.19 -7.29
CA CYS A 161 12.63 -6.78 -7.04
C CYS A 161 14.14 -6.54 -6.95
N ASP A 162 14.60 -5.39 -7.43
CA ASP A 162 16.01 -5.01 -7.49
C ASP A 162 16.30 -3.70 -6.75
N LEU A 163 15.29 -3.11 -6.11
CA LEU A 163 15.41 -1.89 -5.31
C LEU A 163 14.61 -2.03 -4.01
N TRP A 164 15.22 -1.62 -2.92
CA TRP A 164 14.66 -1.68 -1.58
C TRP A 164 14.72 -0.32 -0.91
N PHE A 165 13.63 0.07 -0.28
CA PHE A 165 13.52 1.35 0.40
C PHE A 165 13.04 1.17 1.83
N LEU A 166 13.54 2.00 2.72
CA LEU A 166 13.18 2.06 4.11
C LEU A 166 12.81 3.49 4.51
N LYS A 167 11.85 3.64 5.41
CA LYS A 167 11.52 4.91 6.05
C LYS A 167 11.35 4.68 7.54
N GLU A 168 12.06 5.47 8.35
CA GLU A 168 11.75 5.61 9.78
C GLU A 168 10.47 6.43 9.95
N LEU A 169 9.61 5.98 10.85
CA LEU A 169 8.41 6.72 11.23
C LEU A 169 8.70 7.49 12.51
N ASP A 170 8.47 8.79 12.50
CA ASP A 170 8.51 9.59 13.71
C ASP A 170 7.42 9.09 14.66
N ILE A 171 7.84 8.48 15.76
CA ILE A 171 6.95 8.18 16.86
C ILE A 171 6.72 9.52 17.56
N LEU A 172 5.60 10.16 17.27
CA LEU A 172 5.18 11.29 18.08
C LEU A 172 5.11 10.80 19.53
N GLN A 173 5.94 11.33 20.39
CA GLN A 173 5.82 11.17 21.83
C GLN A 173 4.50 11.83 22.29
N SER A 174 3.39 11.16 22.10
CA SER A 174 2.16 11.43 22.81
C SER A 174 1.99 10.29 23.81
N ASP A 175 2.45 10.53 25.03
CA ASP A 175 2.07 9.80 26.22
C ASP A 175 0.55 9.96 26.47
N GLN A 176 -0.24 9.23 25.69
CA GLN A 176 -1.64 8.96 26.02
C GLN A 176 -1.97 7.58 25.47
N PRO A 177 -2.39 6.63 26.33
CA PRO A 177 -2.87 5.34 25.86
C PRO A 177 -4.14 5.58 25.04
N PHE A 178 -4.11 5.21 23.78
CA PHE A 178 -5.27 5.28 22.90
C PHE A 178 -6.34 4.32 23.43
N ASP A 179 -7.42 4.89 23.90
CA ASP A 179 -8.54 4.20 24.54
C ASP A 179 -9.25 3.28 23.55
N ARG A 180 -9.75 2.16 24.08
CA ARG A 180 -10.20 0.92 23.43
C ARG A 180 -11.47 1.05 22.56
N GLU A 181 -11.74 2.15 21.90
CA GLU A 181 -12.97 2.28 21.10
C GLU A 181 -12.96 1.63 19.71
N TYR A 182 -11.81 1.19 19.20
CA TYR A 182 -11.74 0.53 17.88
C TYR A 182 -12.20 -0.94 17.88
N LYS A 183 -12.56 -1.51 19.05
CA LYS A 183 -13.05 -2.90 19.16
C LYS A 183 -14.58 -3.06 19.01
N ALA A 184 -15.31 -2.00 18.77
CA ALA A 184 -16.77 -2.03 18.76
C ALA A 184 -17.41 -1.92 17.35
N LEU A 185 -16.63 -2.00 16.30
CA LEU A 185 -17.13 -1.94 14.91
C LEU A 185 -16.68 -3.15 14.07
N SER A 186 -16.54 -4.30 14.70
CA SER A 186 -16.47 -5.59 14.01
C SER A 186 -17.79 -6.32 14.08
#